data_0751abdb138779580fe876a67a14d53f
#
_entry.id   0751abdb138779580fe876a67a14d53f
#
_cell.length_a   1.000
_cell.length_b   1.000
_cell.length_c   1.000
_cell.angle_alpha   90.00
_cell.angle_beta   90.00
_cell.angle_gamma   90.00
#
_symmetry.space_group_name_H-M   'P 1'
#
loop_
_entity.id
_entity.type
_entity.pdbx_description
1 polymer ?
#
loop_
_entity_poly.entity_id
_entity_poly.type
_entity_poly.pdbx_seq_one_letter_code
_entity_poly.pdbx_strand_id
1 'polypeptide(L)'
;MNVHRYWLWLLALAAITATPAFAAEGGKGPSEAIFIGEIVVLMFVGRMLGEAMVRLRQPAVMGQLIAGLLLGPSFFGLLFPDAQHALFPRIPEQKAMIDGISQFGILLLLLLTGMETDLKLVRQTGRASVFASLMGIVIPFICGVGLGEILPDSLLPDPGKRLITSLFLGTALSIASVKIVAMVVREMNFMRRVVGQVILASAIIDDSV
;
A
#
# COMPACT_ATOMS: atom_id res chain seq x y z
N MET A 1 7.60 5.06 32.90
CA MET A 1 8.90 4.47 32.49
C MET A 1 8.60 3.41 31.42
N ASN A 2 8.99 3.68 30.18
CA ASN A 2 8.45 3.00 28.98
C ASN A 2 9.14 1.65 28.71
N VAL A 3 8.68 0.58 29.34
CA VAL A 3 9.14 -0.80 29.07
C VAL A 3 8.95 -1.19 27.60
N HIS A 4 7.89 -0.68 26.93
CA HIS A 4 7.64 -0.90 25.50
C HIS A 4 8.74 -0.39 24.55
N ARG A 5 9.57 0.59 24.94
CA ARG A 5 10.66 1.10 24.09
C ARG A 5 11.86 0.15 24.01
N TYR A 6 12.14 -0.61 25.05
CA TYR A 6 13.27 -1.55 25.07
C TYR A 6 13.02 -2.80 24.26
N TRP A 7 11.77 -3.28 24.20
CA TRP A 7 11.39 -4.42 23.36
C TRP A 7 11.58 -4.16 21.87
N LEU A 8 11.35 -2.94 21.43
CA LEU A 8 11.56 -2.54 20.01
C LEU A 8 13.05 -2.55 19.64
N TRP A 9 13.93 -2.13 20.56
CA TRP A 9 15.37 -2.19 20.33
C TRP A 9 15.90 -3.63 20.36
N LEU A 10 15.37 -4.48 21.22
CA LEU A 10 15.72 -5.90 21.27
C LEU A 10 15.26 -6.65 20.01
N LEU A 11 14.08 -6.34 19.48
CA LEU A 11 13.61 -6.90 18.21
C LEU A 11 14.44 -6.40 17.02
N ALA A 12 14.85 -5.12 17.01
CA ALA A 12 15.74 -4.57 16.00
C ALA A 12 17.12 -5.24 16.04
N LEU A 13 17.68 -5.43 17.23
CA LEU A 13 18.96 -6.12 17.44
C LEU A 13 18.87 -7.59 17.00
N ALA A 14 17.78 -8.27 17.35
CA ALA A 14 17.52 -9.64 16.94
C ALA A 14 17.37 -9.78 15.42
N ALA A 15 16.71 -8.84 14.76
CA ALA A 15 16.58 -8.81 13.30
C ALA A 15 17.94 -8.60 12.61
N ILE A 16 18.79 -7.71 13.13
CA ILE A 16 20.13 -7.43 12.58
C ILE A 16 21.08 -8.60 12.79
N THR A 17 20.98 -9.32 13.93
CA THR A 17 21.83 -10.48 14.22
C THR A 17 21.35 -11.77 13.58
N ALA A 18 20.08 -11.86 13.19
CA ALA A 18 19.52 -13.03 12.53
C ALA A 18 19.88 -13.11 11.02
N THR A 19 20.22 -11.98 10.38
CA THR A 19 20.53 -11.94 8.94
C THR A 19 21.64 -12.89 8.48
N PRO A 20 22.77 -13.09 9.20
CA PRO A 20 23.78 -14.06 8.76
C PRO A 20 23.36 -15.53 8.97
N ALA A 21 22.49 -15.83 9.90
CA ALA A 21 21.99 -17.19 10.14
C ALA A 21 21.01 -17.66 9.04
N PHE A 22 20.24 -16.73 8.46
CA PHE A 22 19.29 -17.03 7.36
C PHE A 22 19.98 -17.22 5.99
N ALA A 23 21.17 -16.64 5.81
CA ALA A 23 21.92 -16.76 4.54
C ALA A 23 22.63 -18.12 4.38
N ALA A 24 22.65 -18.99 5.39
CA ALA A 24 23.41 -20.23 5.37
C ALA A 24 22.66 -21.44 4.78
N GLU A 25 21.33 -21.37 4.56
CA GLU A 25 20.57 -22.43 3.90
C GLU A 25 20.44 -22.18 2.40
N GLY A 26 21.47 -22.52 1.64
CA GLY A 26 21.55 -22.44 0.17
C GLY A 26 20.68 -23.49 -0.55
N GLY A 27 19.45 -23.71 -0.12
CA GLY A 27 18.48 -24.52 -0.86
C GLY A 27 17.90 -23.77 -2.05
N LYS A 28 17.78 -24.42 -3.20
CA LYS A 28 17.19 -23.86 -4.44
C LYS A 28 15.66 -23.73 -4.42
N GLY A 29 15.02 -23.75 -3.26
CA GLY A 29 13.58 -23.70 -3.07
C GLY A 29 13.12 -22.60 -2.12
N PRO A 30 11.79 -22.43 -1.93
CA PRO A 30 11.25 -21.48 -0.99
C PRO A 30 11.71 -21.81 0.44
N SER A 31 12.12 -20.79 1.20
CA SER A 31 12.59 -20.95 2.57
C SER A 31 11.60 -20.32 3.53
N GLU A 32 11.04 -21.13 4.44
CA GLU A 32 10.16 -20.63 5.50
C GLU A 32 10.86 -19.62 6.41
N ALA A 33 12.15 -19.82 6.66
CA ALA A 33 12.95 -18.93 7.48
C ALA A 33 13.10 -17.55 6.81
N ILE A 34 13.38 -17.50 5.51
CA ILE A 34 13.44 -16.24 4.74
C ILE A 34 12.07 -15.56 4.75
N PHE A 35 10.99 -16.31 4.53
CA PHE A 35 9.63 -15.79 4.55
C PHE A 35 9.27 -15.13 5.90
N ILE A 36 9.59 -15.75 7.01
CA ILE A 36 9.39 -15.17 8.33
C ILE A 36 10.26 -13.91 8.49
N GLY A 37 11.50 -13.95 8.02
CA GLY A 37 12.40 -12.80 8.02
C GLY A 37 11.85 -11.61 7.23
N GLU A 38 11.32 -11.86 6.03
CA GLU A 38 10.64 -10.85 5.19
C GLU A 38 9.50 -10.18 5.95
N ILE A 39 8.62 -10.98 6.57
CA ILE A 39 7.48 -10.46 7.35
C ILE A 39 7.98 -9.61 8.53
N VAL A 40 8.95 -10.11 9.29
CA VAL A 40 9.50 -9.39 10.45
C VAL A 40 10.10 -8.06 10.03
N VAL A 41 10.89 -8.01 8.96
CA VAL A 41 11.51 -6.78 8.46
C VAL A 41 10.43 -5.81 7.95
N LEU A 42 9.47 -6.29 7.15
CA LEU A 42 8.36 -5.47 6.65
C LEU A 42 7.54 -4.87 7.80
N MET A 43 7.19 -5.69 8.80
CA MET A 43 6.44 -5.22 9.97
C MET A 43 7.25 -4.22 10.81
N PHE A 44 8.52 -4.48 11.01
CA PHE A 44 9.39 -3.62 11.82
C PHE A 44 9.58 -2.24 11.16
N VAL A 45 10.01 -2.22 9.91
CA VAL A 45 10.23 -0.96 9.17
C VAL A 45 8.92 -0.22 8.95
N GLY A 46 7.85 -0.96 8.59
CA GLY A 46 6.50 -0.40 8.45
C GLY A 46 6.00 0.23 9.75
N ARG A 47 6.22 -0.43 10.89
CA ARG A 47 5.86 0.10 12.20
C ARG A 47 6.66 1.35 12.56
N MET A 48 7.98 1.34 12.33
CA MET A 48 8.84 2.49 12.62
C MET A 48 8.46 3.72 11.80
N LEU A 49 8.28 3.55 10.49
CA LEU A 49 7.89 4.67 9.61
C LEU A 49 6.45 5.09 9.87
N GLY A 50 5.55 4.16 10.17
CA GLY A 50 4.19 4.47 10.60
C GLY A 50 4.18 5.33 11.86
N GLU A 51 4.93 4.97 12.89
CA GLU A 51 5.07 5.76 14.12
C GLU A 51 5.66 7.16 13.83
N ALA A 52 6.65 7.25 12.91
CA ALA A 52 7.21 8.53 12.50
C ALA A 52 6.15 9.42 11.82
N MET A 53 5.30 8.85 10.95
CA MET A 53 4.20 9.58 10.31
C MET A 53 3.16 10.07 11.31
N VAL A 54 2.77 9.23 12.29
CA VAL A 54 1.86 9.64 13.37
C VAL A 54 2.40 10.85 14.14
N ARG A 55 3.72 10.90 14.41
CA ARG A 55 4.36 12.06 15.05
C ARG A 55 4.31 13.32 14.18
N LEU A 56 4.28 13.14 12.86
CA LEU A 56 4.08 14.22 11.88
C LEU A 56 2.60 14.56 11.64
N ARG A 57 1.69 13.98 12.44
CA ARG A 57 0.23 14.12 12.33
C ARG A 57 -0.31 13.61 10.99
N GLN A 58 0.38 12.64 10.39
CA GLN A 58 -0.06 11.92 9.20
C GLN A 58 -0.55 10.52 9.56
N PRO A 59 -1.44 9.90 8.75
CA PRO A 59 -1.85 8.52 8.96
C PRO A 59 -0.66 7.55 8.94
N ALA A 60 -0.67 6.55 9.82
CA ALA A 60 0.41 5.56 9.92
C ALA A 60 0.60 4.77 8.61
N VAL A 61 -0.48 4.56 7.86
CA VAL A 61 -0.45 3.87 6.57
C VAL A 61 0.50 4.54 5.57
N MET A 62 0.63 5.86 5.61
CA MET A 62 1.58 6.58 4.73
C MET A 62 3.02 6.14 5.00
N GLY A 63 3.39 5.98 6.28
CA GLY A 63 4.69 5.45 6.67
C GLY A 63 4.90 4.00 6.24
N GLN A 64 3.88 3.17 6.32
CA GLN A 64 3.91 1.78 5.88
C GLN A 64 4.10 1.66 4.37
N LEU A 65 3.43 2.50 3.57
CA LEU A 65 3.62 2.58 2.12
C LEU A 65 5.05 3.01 1.76
N ILE A 66 5.57 4.03 2.44
CA ILE A 66 6.96 4.48 2.27
C ILE A 66 7.93 3.37 2.66
N ALA A 67 7.66 2.61 3.73
CA ALA A 67 8.47 1.46 4.14
C ALA A 67 8.56 0.41 3.03
N GLY A 68 7.43 0.06 2.42
CA GLY A 68 7.39 -0.88 1.28
C GLY A 68 8.19 -0.38 0.08
N LEU A 69 8.08 0.92 -0.24
CA LEU A 69 8.85 1.53 -1.33
C LEU A 69 10.36 1.54 -1.04
N LEU A 70 10.75 1.86 0.20
CA LEU A 70 12.15 1.88 0.62
C LEU A 70 12.79 0.49 0.65
N LEU A 71 12.05 -0.53 1.12
CA LEU A 71 12.51 -1.94 1.13
C LEU A 71 12.43 -2.60 -0.26
N GLY A 72 11.72 -1.98 -1.17
CA GLY A 72 11.56 -2.46 -2.54
C GLY A 72 12.84 -2.36 -3.39
N PRO A 73 12.80 -2.91 -4.61
CA PRO A 73 13.94 -2.87 -5.54
C PRO A 73 14.34 -1.45 -5.96
N SER A 74 13.42 -0.48 -5.84
CA SER A 74 13.65 0.90 -6.29
C SER A 74 14.64 1.67 -5.42
N PHE A 75 14.72 1.39 -4.13
CA PHE A 75 15.62 2.10 -3.21
C PHE A 75 16.63 1.13 -2.58
N PHE A 76 16.16 0.13 -1.82
CA PHE A 76 17.04 -0.82 -1.15
C PHE A 76 17.80 -1.69 -2.18
N GLY A 77 17.13 -2.13 -3.24
CA GLY A 77 17.77 -2.87 -4.33
C GLY A 77 18.77 -2.06 -5.15
N LEU A 78 18.62 -0.72 -5.19
CA LEU A 78 19.60 0.16 -5.86
C LEU A 78 20.85 0.36 -5.00
N LEU A 79 20.71 0.51 -3.69
CA LEU A 79 21.82 0.78 -2.76
C LEU A 79 22.56 -0.50 -2.35
N PHE A 80 21.83 -1.59 -2.11
CA PHE A 80 22.35 -2.85 -1.60
C PHE A 80 21.71 -4.04 -2.33
N PRO A 81 22.06 -4.28 -3.62
CA PRO A 81 21.41 -5.31 -4.43
C PRO A 81 21.55 -6.72 -3.85
N ASP A 82 22.73 -7.08 -3.33
CA ASP A 82 22.96 -8.41 -2.76
C ASP A 82 22.14 -8.66 -1.48
N ALA A 83 22.05 -7.66 -0.61
CA ALA A 83 21.26 -7.75 0.60
C ALA A 83 19.74 -7.80 0.28
N GLN A 84 19.29 -7.05 -0.72
CA GLN A 84 17.91 -7.07 -1.18
C GLN A 84 17.54 -8.44 -1.77
N HIS A 85 18.41 -9.04 -2.59
CA HIS A 85 18.20 -10.38 -3.14
C HIS A 85 18.25 -11.48 -2.09
N ALA A 86 19.08 -11.32 -1.05
CA ALA A 86 19.13 -12.26 0.06
C ALA A 86 17.87 -12.20 0.93
N LEU A 87 17.33 -10.98 1.17
CA LEU A 87 16.15 -10.78 1.99
C LEU A 87 14.84 -11.03 1.22
N PHE A 88 14.79 -10.61 -0.06
CA PHE A 88 13.63 -10.77 -0.96
C PHE A 88 14.04 -11.55 -2.21
N PRO A 89 14.21 -12.89 -2.12
CA PRO A 89 14.60 -13.70 -3.26
C PRO A 89 13.55 -13.62 -4.38
N ARG A 90 14.01 -13.48 -5.61
CA ARG A 90 13.14 -13.44 -6.80
C ARG A 90 12.67 -14.83 -7.24
N ILE A 91 12.40 -15.70 -6.28
CA ILE A 91 11.88 -17.05 -6.50
C ILE A 91 10.35 -16.94 -6.57
N PRO A 92 9.67 -17.44 -7.64
CA PRO A 92 8.23 -17.32 -7.80
C PRO A 92 7.43 -17.85 -6.61
N GLU A 93 7.88 -18.94 -6.03
CA GLU A 93 7.25 -19.60 -4.87
C GLU A 93 7.35 -18.72 -3.62
N GLN A 94 8.50 -18.12 -3.38
CA GLN A 94 8.71 -17.19 -2.25
C GLN A 94 7.83 -15.96 -2.38
N LYS A 95 7.75 -15.40 -3.59
CA LYS A 95 6.86 -14.29 -3.89
C LYS A 95 5.40 -14.66 -3.65
N ALA A 96 4.99 -15.86 -4.07
CA ALA A 96 3.61 -16.34 -3.87
C ALA A 96 3.24 -16.45 -2.39
N MET A 97 4.18 -16.79 -1.49
CA MET A 97 3.95 -16.81 -0.04
C MET A 97 3.65 -15.41 0.50
N ILE A 98 4.44 -14.39 0.11
CA ILE A 98 4.20 -12.98 0.51
C ILE A 98 2.89 -12.46 -0.09
N ASP A 99 2.62 -12.73 -1.36
CA ASP A 99 1.38 -12.34 -2.03
C ASP A 99 0.16 -12.98 -1.34
N GLY A 100 0.26 -14.25 -0.94
CA GLY A 100 -0.79 -14.95 -0.22
C GLY A 100 -1.14 -14.31 1.13
N ILE A 101 -0.12 -13.98 1.94
CA ILE A 101 -0.36 -13.33 3.24
C ILE A 101 -0.87 -11.89 3.07
N SER A 102 -0.40 -11.20 2.02
CA SER A 102 -0.89 -9.87 1.68
C SER A 102 -2.36 -9.89 1.29
N GLN A 103 -2.80 -10.84 0.46
CA GLN A 103 -4.21 -11.01 0.10
C GLN A 103 -5.07 -11.33 1.33
N PHE A 104 -4.58 -12.21 2.21
CA PHE A 104 -5.28 -12.50 3.46
C PHE A 104 -5.43 -11.27 4.35
N GLY A 105 -4.35 -10.46 4.48
CA GLY A 105 -4.39 -9.19 5.21
C GLY A 105 -5.41 -8.20 4.64
N ILE A 106 -5.50 -8.11 3.30
CA ILE A 106 -6.49 -7.29 2.60
C ILE A 106 -7.92 -7.78 2.91
N LEU A 107 -8.17 -9.08 2.85
CA LEU A 107 -9.49 -9.65 3.18
C LEU A 107 -9.90 -9.32 4.61
N LEU A 108 -8.99 -9.45 5.58
CA LEU A 108 -9.25 -9.08 6.97
C LEU A 108 -9.53 -7.57 7.12
N LEU A 109 -8.78 -6.72 6.43
CA LEU A 109 -9.02 -5.28 6.45
C LEU A 109 -10.39 -4.93 5.89
N LEU A 110 -10.78 -5.52 4.78
CA LEU A 110 -12.10 -5.31 4.18
C LEU A 110 -13.23 -5.84 5.06
N LEU A 111 -13.03 -6.99 5.71
CA LEU A 111 -13.99 -7.54 6.67
C LEU A 111 -14.20 -6.58 7.84
N LEU A 112 -13.13 -6.11 8.47
CA LEU A 112 -13.20 -5.15 9.57
C LEU A 112 -13.88 -3.84 9.14
N THR A 113 -13.54 -3.33 7.97
CA THR A 113 -14.17 -2.12 7.41
C THR A 113 -15.65 -2.32 7.14
N GLY A 114 -16.04 -3.48 6.59
CA GLY A 114 -17.43 -3.83 6.35
C GLY A 114 -18.25 -3.91 7.65
N MET A 115 -17.67 -4.46 8.71
CA MET A 115 -18.32 -4.54 10.03
C MET A 115 -18.50 -3.17 10.68
N GLU A 116 -17.60 -2.22 10.44
CA GLU A 116 -17.67 -0.86 10.98
C GLU A 116 -18.56 0.08 10.12
N THR A 117 -18.96 -0.34 8.92
CA THR A 117 -19.74 0.48 7.98
C THR A 117 -21.21 0.55 8.42
N ASP A 118 -21.72 1.77 8.64
CA ASP A 118 -23.14 2.03 8.95
C ASP A 118 -23.95 2.14 7.64
N LEU A 119 -24.62 1.04 7.25
CA LEU A 119 -25.44 0.96 6.03
C LEU A 119 -26.57 2.00 6.00
N LYS A 120 -27.11 2.41 7.18
CA LYS A 120 -28.15 3.43 7.25
C LYS A 120 -27.60 4.79 6.86
N LEU A 121 -26.39 5.11 7.33
CA LEU A 121 -25.70 6.36 7.01
C LEU A 121 -25.27 6.40 5.54
N VAL A 122 -24.78 5.29 4.99
CA VAL A 122 -24.46 5.15 3.56
C VAL A 122 -25.70 5.40 2.69
N ARG A 123 -26.87 4.85 3.07
CA ARG A 123 -28.13 5.11 2.36
C ARG A 123 -28.56 6.57 2.39
N GLN A 124 -28.36 7.25 3.51
CA GLN A 124 -28.70 8.68 3.64
C GLN A 124 -27.80 9.59 2.80
N THR A 125 -26.54 9.19 2.59
CA THR A 125 -25.54 9.97 1.84
C THR A 125 -25.43 9.55 0.38
N GLY A 126 -26.26 8.62 -0.09
CA GLY A 126 -26.15 7.96 -1.38
C GLY A 126 -25.97 8.90 -2.58
N ARG A 127 -26.76 9.99 -2.66
CA ARG A 127 -26.60 10.99 -3.74
C ARG A 127 -25.26 11.71 -3.69
N ALA A 128 -24.82 12.12 -2.50
CA ALA A 128 -23.53 12.80 -2.32
C ALA A 128 -22.36 11.85 -2.65
N SER A 129 -22.47 10.59 -2.26
CA SER A 129 -21.45 9.57 -2.54
C SER A 129 -21.33 9.28 -4.04
N VAL A 130 -22.45 9.12 -4.74
CA VAL A 130 -22.46 8.91 -6.21
C VAL A 130 -21.86 10.12 -6.93
N PHE A 131 -22.21 11.34 -6.53
CA PHE A 131 -21.65 12.54 -7.16
C PHE A 131 -20.16 12.70 -6.87
N ALA A 132 -19.73 12.41 -5.65
CA ALA A 132 -18.33 12.43 -5.25
C ALA A 132 -17.52 11.38 -6.03
N SER A 133 -18.03 10.15 -6.17
CA SER A 133 -17.45 9.09 -6.98
C SER A 133 -17.31 9.51 -8.44
N LEU A 134 -18.41 9.95 -9.07
CA LEU A 134 -18.37 10.38 -10.46
C LEU A 134 -17.33 11.47 -10.72
N MET A 135 -17.24 12.47 -9.83
CA MET A 135 -16.22 13.53 -9.95
C MET A 135 -14.83 13.01 -9.63
N GLY A 136 -14.71 12.07 -8.70
CA GLY A 136 -13.47 11.37 -8.33
C GLY A 136 -12.86 10.55 -9.46
N ILE A 137 -13.68 10.01 -10.36
CA ILE A 137 -13.24 9.29 -11.57
C ILE A 137 -12.99 10.26 -12.72
N VAL A 138 -13.97 11.10 -13.05
CA VAL A 138 -13.94 11.94 -14.26
C VAL A 138 -12.83 12.98 -14.23
N ILE A 139 -12.65 13.68 -13.09
CA ILE A 139 -11.66 14.76 -13.01
C ILE A 139 -10.23 14.22 -13.13
N PRO A 140 -9.79 13.20 -12.35
CA PRO A 140 -8.45 12.65 -12.52
C PRO A 140 -8.22 12.01 -13.88
N PHE A 141 -9.26 11.38 -14.46
CA PHE A 141 -9.18 10.81 -15.81
C PHE A 141 -8.86 11.89 -16.87
N ILE A 142 -9.63 12.99 -16.86
CA ILE A 142 -9.41 14.11 -17.79
C ILE A 142 -8.03 14.74 -17.57
N CYS A 143 -7.63 14.94 -16.30
CA CYS A 143 -6.31 15.46 -15.97
C CYS A 143 -5.18 14.52 -16.44
N GLY A 144 -5.37 13.20 -16.27
CA GLY A 144 -4.41 12.19 -16.70
C GLY A 144 -4.27 12.11 -18.22
N VAL A 145 -5.38 12.17 -18.95
CA VAL A 145 -5.36 12.25 -20.41
C VAL A 145 -4.67 13.53 -20.85
N GLY A 146 -5.05 14.68 -20.28
CA GLY A 146 -4.42 15.97 -20.58
C GLY A 146 -2.90 15.96 -20.29
N LEU A 147 -2.48 15.36 -19.19
CA LEU A 147 -1.07 15.19 -18.87
C LEU A 147 -0.35 14.34 -19.94
N GLY A 148 -0.96 13.22 -20.36
CA GLY A 148 -0.40 12.35 -21.39
C GLY A 148 -0.22 13.03 -22.73
N GLU A 149 -1.13 13.94 -23.11
CA GLU A 149 -1.01 14.74 -24.33
C GLU A 149 0.10 15.80 -24.29
N ILE A 150 0.39 16.32 -23.10
CA ILE A 150 1.44 17.35 -22.89
C ILE A 150 2.82 16.70 -22.69
N LEU A 151 2.89 15.40 -22.39
CA LEU A 151 4.14 14.72 -22.09
C LEU A 151 5.12 14.77 -23.28
N PRO A 152 6.42 15.07 -23.07
CA PRO A 152 7.45 15.01 -24.12
C PRO A 152 7.57 13.60 -24.71
N ASP A 153 7.83 13.50 -26.02
CA ASP A 153 7.99 12.21 -26.71
C ASP A 153 9.07 11.31 -26.12
N SER A 154 10.09 11.91 -25.48
CA SER A 154 11.16 11.18 -24.80
C SER A 154 10.70 10.36 -23.59
N LEU A 155 9.55 10.67 -23.02
CA LEU A 155 8.96 9.96 -21.86
C LEU A 155 7.87 8.97 -22.30
N LEU A 156 7.50 8.96 -23.57
CA LEU A 156 6.50 8.04 -24.12
C LEU A 156 7.17 6.72 -24.53
N PRO A 157 6.59 5.58 -24.16
CA PRO A 157 7.10 4.27 -24.64
C PRO A 157 7.07 4.13 -26.16
N ASP A 158 6.03 4.69 -26.80
CA ASP A 158 5.84 4.73 -28.25
C ASP A 158 5.13 6.04 -28.62
N PRO A 159 5.85 7.03 -29.21
CA PRO A 159 5.22 8.30 -29.62
C PRO A 159 4.07 8.14 -30.61
N GLY A 160 4.08 7.08 -31.43
CA GLY A 160 3.00 6.77 -32.36
C GLY A 160 1.68 6.34 -31.68
N LYS A 161 1.74 5.97 -30.39
CA LYS A 161 0.59 5.55 -29.58
C LYS A 161 0.26 6.51 -28.44
N ARG A 162 0.55 7.79 -28.61
CA ARG A 162 0.33 8.84 -27.61
C ARG A 162 -1.07 8.76 -27.00
N LEU A 163 -2.12 8.68 -27.80
CA LEU A 163 -3.49 8.59 -27.32
C LEU A 163 -3.73 7.39 -26.39
N ILE A 164 -3.16 6.22 -26.73
CA ILE A 164 -3.28 5.02 -25.89
C ILE A 164 -2.58 5.23 -24.55
N THR A 165 -1.39 5.83 -24.56
CA THR A 165 -0.63 6.15 -23.34
C THR A 165 -1.39 7.18 -22.50
N SER A 166 -1.97 8.21 -23.11
CA SER A 166 -2.78 9.23 -22.43
C SER A 166 -4.03 8.62 -21.78
N LEU A 167 -4.75 7.75 -22.49
CA LEU A 167 -5.92 7.04 -21.95
C LEU A 167 -5.50 6.11 -20.79
N PHE A 168 -4.40 5.39 -20.94
CA PHE A 168 -3.86 4.55 -19.87
C PHE A 168 -3.51 5.38 -18.63
N LEU A 169 -2.84 6.52 -18.81
CA LEU A 169 -2.48 7.43 -17.73
C LEU A 169 -3.73 8.00 -17.04
N GLY A 170 -4.74 8.38 -17.82
CA GLY A 170 -6.04 8.82 -17.32
C GLY A 170 -6.70 7.75 -16.44
N THR A 171 -6.77 6.51 -16.94
CA THR A 171 -7.30 5.38 -16.18
C THR A 171 -6.49 5.13 -14.91
N ALA A 172 -5.16 5.10 -14.99
CA ALA A 172 -4.29 4.86 -13.85
C ALA A 172 -4.45 5.91 -12.74
N LEU A 173 -4.68 7.18 -13.09
CA LEU A 173 -4.92 8.27 -12.14
C LEU A 173 -6.34 8.29 -11.56
N SER A 174 -7.32 7.70 -12.25
CA SER A 174 -8.71 7.65 -11.80
C SER A 174 -9.02 6.50 -10.85
N ILE A 175 -8.14 5.48 -10.78
CA ILE A 175 -8.35 4.33 -9.91
C ILE A 175 -8.12 4.71 -8.46
N ALA A 176 -9.19 4.73 -7.67
CA ALA A 176 -9.12 4.90 -6.22
C ALA A 176 -8.94 3.55 -5.51
N SER A 177 -8.09 3.51 -4.48
CA SER A 177 -7.92 2.30 -3.67
C SER A 177 -8.83 2.33 -2.45
N VAL A 178 -9.93 1.59 -2.48
CA VAL A 178 -10.83 1.40 -1.32
C VAL A 178 -10.07 0.96 -0.07
N LYS A 179 -9.06 0.11 -0.24
CA LYS A 179 -8.26 -0.44 0.87
C LYS A 179 -7.51 0.65 1.63
N ILE A 180 -6.85 1.56 0.90
CA ILE A 180 -6.11 2.68 1.50
C ILE A 180 -7.08 3.69 2.11
N VAL A 181 -8.15 4.02 1.38
CA VAL A 181 -9.20 4.94 1.85
C VAL A 181 -9.82 4.44 3.15
N ALA A 182 -10.21 3.17 3.22
CA ALA A 182 -10.78 2.56 4.41
C ALA A 182 -9.82 2.63 5.60
N MET A 183 -8.54 2.34 5.40
CA MET A 183 -7.53 2.41 6.43
C MET A 183 -7.32 3.84 6.95
N VAL A 184 -7.21 4.83 6.05
CA VAL A 184 -7.05 6.24 6.42
C VAL A 184 -8.27 6.76 7.18
N VAL A 185 -9.48 6.51 6.69
CA VAL A 185 -10.74 6.94 7.34
C VAL A 185 -10.86 6.34 8.73
N ARG A 186 -10.43 5.09 8.91
CA ARG A 186 -10.38 4.40 10.20
C ARG A 186 -9.34 5.01 11.14
N GLU A 187 -8.12 5.21 10.70
CA GLU A 187 -7.04 5.81 11.51
C GLU A 187 -7.37 7.23 11.96
N MET A 188 -8.04 7.99 11.12
CA MET A 188 -8.47 9.36 11.43
C MET A 188 -9.77 9.42 12.26
N ASN A 189 -10.36 8.28 12.65
CA ASN A 189 -11.62 8.18 13.39
C ASN A 189 -12.80 8.85 12.68
N PHE A 190 -12.84 8.83 11.35
CA PHE A 190 -13.94 9.37 10.55
C PHE A 190 -15.00 8.34 10.17
N MET A 191 -14.81 7.05 10.49
CA MET A 191 -15.74 5.96 10.14
C MET A 191 -17.20 6.24 10.50
N ARG A 192 -17.44 6.85 11.66
CA ARG A 192 -18.81 7.17 12.16
C ARG A 192 -19.28 8.57 11.80
N ARG A 193 -18.53 9.34 11.03
CA ARG A 193 -18.91 10.68 10.58
C ARG A 193 -19.50 10.61 9.17
N VAL A 194 -20.44 11.51 8.87
CA VAL A 194 -21.05 11.61 7.53
C VAL A 194 -19.99 11.71 6.43
N VAL A 195 -18.97 12.54 6.63
CA VAL A 195 -17.87 12.72 5.67
C VAL A 195 -17.13 11.40 5.43
N GLY A 196 -16.78 10.67 6.48
CA GLY A 196 -16.10 9.37 6.36
C GLY A 196 -16.92 8.34 5.60
N GLN A 197 -18.24 8.31 5.84
CA GLN A 197 -19.17 7.41 5.14
C GLN A 197 -19.34 7.80 3.66
N VAL A 198 -19.38 9.09 3.34
CA VAL A 198 -19.39 9.55 1.93
C VAL A 198 -18.10 9.12 1.21
N ILE A 199 -16.94 9.35 1.84
CA ILE A 199 -15.64 8.97 1.27
C ILE A 199 -15.57 7.45 1.06
N LEU A 200 -15.98 6.66 2.05
CA LEU A 200 -15.94 5.20 1.95
C LEU A 200 -16.92 4.69 0.89
N ALA A 201 -18.17 5.21 0.89
CA ALA A 201 -19.18 4.81 -0.09
C ALA A 201 -18.77 5.20 -1.52
N SER A 202 -18.18 6.40 -1.73
CA SER A 202 -17.67 6.78 -3.06
C SER A 202 -16.53 5.87 -3.50
N ALA A 203 -15.59 5.54 -2.61
CA ALA A 203 -14.49 4.65 -2.92
C ALA A 203 -14.97 3.22 -3.29
N ILE A 204 -16.01 2.70 -2.62
CA ILE A 204 -16.62 1.40 -2.97
C ILE A 204 -17.27 1.45 -4.37
N ILE A 205 -17.94 2.56 -4.71
CA ILE A 205 -18.53 2.75 -6.03
C ILE A 205 -17.42 2.81 -7.09
N ASP A 206 -16.35 3.57 -6.84
CA ASP A 206 -15.20 3.70 -7.74
C ASP A 206 -14.54 2.34 -8.05
N ASP A 207 -14.41 1.47 -7.04
CA ASP A 207 -13.81 0.13 -7.19
C ASP A 207 -14.74 -0.86 -7.93
N SER A 208 -16.02 -0.51 -8.07
CA SER A 208 -17.06 -1.36 -8.71
C SER A 208 -17.29 -1.02 -10.19
N VAL A 209 -16.75 0.11 -10.68
CA VAL A 209 -16.89 0.61 -12.06
C VAL A 209 -15.64 0.32 -12.87
#